data_fa16324c2d8f92ef08ea70495171bd08
#
_entry.id   fa16324c2d8f92ef08ea70495171bd08
#
_cell.length_a   1.000
_cell.length_b   1.000
_cell.length_c   1.000
_cell.angle_alpha   90.00
_cell.angle_beta   90.00
_cell.angle_gamma   90.00
#
_symmetry.space_group_name_H-M   'P 1'
#
loop_
_entity.id
_entity.type
_entity.pdbx_description
1 polymer ?
#
loop_
_entity_poly.entity_id
_entity_poly.type
_entity_poly.pdbx_seq_one_letter_code
_entity_poly.pdbx_strand_id
1 'polypeptide(L)'
;FSEYEQKQLDDILIRLQKHEPVQYIIGMEMFYGLSFEVDENVLIPRPETEELVEWILKDNKEGGLRVLDIGTGSGCIPITLAKFLLHADIASWDISDGALEVARRNCRRNDVKVTLERKDVLQTSSSEEQFDIIVSNPPYITEKEKTAMEANVLEWEPSVALFVPDE
;
A
#
# COMPACT_ATOMS: atom_id res chain seq x y z
N PHE A 1 -24.94 13.07 21.99
CA PHE A 1 -23.72 13.59 21.33
C PHE A 1 -23.37 14.94 21.95
N SER A 2 -22.10 15.12 22.28
CA SER A 2 -21.56 16.43 22.64
C SER A 2 -21.48 17.34 21.40
N GLU A 3 -21.39 18.67 21.58
CA GLU A 3 -21.18 19.59 20.47
C GLU A 3 -19.91 19.26 19.64
N TYR A 4 -18.89 18.73 20.31
CA TYR A 4 -17.65 18.28 19.66
C TYR A 4 -17.90 17.06 18.75
N GLU A 5 -18.60 16.04 19.23
CA GLU A 5 -18.97 14.84 18.47
C GLU A 5 -19.88 15.19 17.28
N GLN A 6 -20.80 16.12 17.48
CA GLN A 6 -21.68 16.59 16.41
C GLN A 6 -20.87 17.26 15.30
N LYS A 7 -19.91 18.13 15.65
CA LYS A 7 -19.05 18.78 14.67
C LYS A 7 -18.17 17.79 13.90
N GLN A 8 -17.62 16.79 14.58
CA GLN A 8 -16.87 15.72 13.90
C GLN A 8 -17.75 14.94 12.92
N LEU A 9 -18.99 14.62 13.30
CA LEU A 9 -19.92 13.94 12.42
C LEU A 9 -20.26 14.78 11.19
N ASP A 10 -20.51 16.08 11.37
CA ASP A 10 -20.80 17.01 10.29
C ASP A 10 -19.61 17.10 9.31
N ASP A 11 -18.38 17.18 9.81
CA ASP A 11 -17.17 17.16 8.98
C ASP A 11 -17.03 15.86 8.17
N ILE A 12 -17.28 14.70 8.79
CA ILE A 12 -17.28 13.40 8.10
C ILE A 12 -18.33 13.37 6.99
N LEU A 13 -19.53 13.85 7.26
CA LEU A 13 -20.61 13.90 6.29
C LEU A 13 -20.27 14.78 5.08
N ILE A 14 -19.65 15.95 5.31
CA ILE A 14 -19.19 16.85 4.25
C ILE A 14 -18.13 16.16 3.37
N ARG A 15 -17.19 15.45 3.96
CA ARG A 15 -16.14 14.71 3.24
C ARG A 15 -16.73 13.56 2.41
N LEU A 16 -17.66 12.79 2.98
CA LEU A 16 -18.39 11.74 2.26
C LEU A 16 -19.20 12.28 1.08
N GLN A 17 -19.85 13.43 1.23
CA GLN A 17 -20.58 14.10 0.15
C GLN A 17 -19.67 14.55 -1.01
N LYS A 18 -18.39 14.72 -0.75
CA LYS A 18 -17.34 14.99 -1.76
C LYS A 18 -16.73 13.71 -2.34
N HIS A 19 -17.34 12.55 -2.10
CA HIS A 19 -16.86 11.24 -2.54
C HIS A 19 -15.48 10.86 -2.01
N GLU A 20 -15.02 11.47 -0.90
CA GLU A 20 -13.78 11.06 -0.26
C GLU A 20 -13.91 9.63 0.28
N PRO A 21 -12.95 8.71 -0.01
CA PRO A 21 -13.00 7.36 0.51
C PRO A 21 -13.10 7.33 2.04
N VAL A 22 -13.98 6.50 2.56
CA VAL A 22 -14.19 6.38 4.01
C VAL A 22 -12.90 5.99 4.74
N GLN A 23 -12.03 5.23 4.09
CA GLN A 23 -10.72 4.83 4.60
C GLN A 23 -9.81 6.03 4.84
N TYR A 24 -9.80 7.02 3.94
CA TYR A 24 -9.04 8.26 4.14
C TYR A 24 -9.65 9.15 5.21
N ILE A 25 -10.99 9.16 5.31
CA ILE A 25 -11.69 9.89 6.36
C ILE A 25 -11.35 9.34 7.75
N ILE A 26 -11.32 8.01 7.88
CA ILE A 26 -10.97 7.29 9.12
C ILE A 26 -9.44 7.26 9.31
N GLY A 27 -8.67 7.35 8.21
CA GLY A 27 -7.22 7.25 8.20
C GLY A 27 -6.70 5.81 8.33
N MET A 28 -7.55 4.81 8.12
CA MET A 28 -7.23 3.41 8.41
C MET A 28 -7.91 2.46 7.43
N GLU A 29 -7.21 1.35 7.11
CA GLU A 29 -7.75 0.19 6.41
C GLU A 29 -7.25 -1.11 7.05
N MET A 30 -8.07 -2.16 6.97
CA MET A 30 -7.69 -3.50 7.39
C MET A 30 -7.17 -4.29 6.20
N PHE A 31 -6.06 -5.00 6.38
CA PHE A 31 -5.50 -5.88 5.35
C PHE A 31 -4.87 -7.10 6.02
N TYR A 32 -5.28 -8.28 5.63
CA TYR A 32 -4.83 -9.58 6.15
C TYR A 32 -4.84 -9.67 7.70
N GLY A 33 -5.87 -9.09 8.31
CA GLY A 33 -6.02 -9.02 9.76
C GLY A 33 -5.12 -8.02 10.49
N LEU A 34 -4.32 -7.25 9.75
CA LEU A 34 -3.50 -6.15 10.25
C LEU A 34 -4.15 -4.80 9.97
N SER A 35 -3.79 -3.79 10.75
CA SER A 35 -4.33 -2.42 10.64
C SER A 35 -3.30 -1.50 10.01
N PHE A 36 -3.68 -0.80 8.95
CA PHE A 36 -2.81 0.10 8.18
C PHE A 36 -3.34 1.52 8.19
N GLU A 37 -2.46 2.48 8.48
CA GLU A 37 -2.73 3.89 8.20
C GLU A 37 -2.76 4.11 6.68
N VAL A 38 -3.72 4.90 6.22
CA VAL A 38 -3.85 5.31 4.82
C VAL A 38 -4.20 6.78 4.72
N ASP A 39 -3.64 7.45 3.74
CA ASP A 39 -3.92 8.83 3.36
C ASP A 39 -3.77 8.99 1.84
N GLU A 40 -3.94 10.20 1.33
CA GLU A 40 -3.89 10.52 -0.11
C GLU A 40 -2.55 10.20 -0.79
N ASN A 41 -1.52 9.80 -0.04
CA ASN A 41 -0.22 9.41 -0.61
C ASN A 41 -0.15 7.95 -1.04
N VAL A 42 -1.11 7.10 -0.67
CA VAL A 42 -1.06 5.66 -0.90
C VAL A 42 -2.37 5.12 -1.45
N LEU A 43 -2.27 4.11 -2.31
CA LEU A 43 -3.43 3.32 -2.70
C LEU A 43 -4.03 2.64 -1.46
N ILE A 44 -5.35 2.69 -1.33
CA ILE A 44 -6.07 1.93 -0.30
C ILE A 44 -5.85 0.44 -0.57
N PRO A 45 -5.35 -0.36 0.41
CA PRO A 45 -5.18 -1.80 0.25
C PRO A 45 -6.45 -2.47 -0.29
N ARG A 46 -6.28 -3.35 -1.28
CA ARG A 46 -7.40 -4.06 -1.92
C ARG A 46 -7.47 -5.51 -1.42
N PRO A 47 -8.68 -6.06 -1.21
CA PRO A 47 -8.85 -7.45 -0.77
C PRO A 47 -8.20 -8.48 -1.70
N GLU A 48 -8.19 -8.22 -3.01
CA GLU A 48 -7.57 -9.12 -4.01
C GLU A 48 -6.06 -9.24 -3.80
N THR A 49 -5.43 -8.23 -3.23
CA THR A 49 -3.99 -8.26 -2.90
C THR A 49 -3.69 -9.19 -1.72
N GLU A 50 -4.68 -9.49 -0.87
CA GLU A 50 -4.53 -10.50 0.18
C GLU A 50 -4.29 -11.90 -0.39
N GLU A 51 -4.91 -12.23 -1.53
CA GLU A 51 -4.71 -13.52 -2.20
C GLU A 51 -3.26 -13.71 -2.64
N LEU A 52 -2.62 -12.64 -3.14
CA LEU A 52 -1.19 -12.67 -3.50
C LEU A 52 -0.31 -12.94 -2.29
N VAL A 53 -0.57 -12.26 -1.18
CA VAL A 53 0.15 -12.46 0.08
C VAL A 53 -0.08 -13.88 0.61
N GLU A 54 -1.31 -14.35 0.61
CA GLU A 54 -1.65 -15.71 1.05
C GLU A 54 -0.93 -16.78 0.22
N TRP A 55 -0.85 -16.58 -1.09
CA TRP A 55 -0.11 -17.48 -1.98
C TRP A 55 1.37 -17.56 -1.60
N ILE A 56 2.03 -16.40 -1.45
CA ILE A 56 3.44 -16.35 -1.03
C ILE A 56 3.65 -17.08 0.32
N LEU A 57 2.78 -16.83 1.29
CA LEU A 57 2.86 -17.44 2.62
C LEU A 57 2.64 -18.97 2.59
N LYS A 58 1.75 -19.46 1.74
CA LYS A 58 1.47 -20.90 1.60
C LYS A 58 2.64 -21.66 0.98
N ASP A 59 3.31 -21.07 0.00
CA ASP A 59 4.38 -21.72 -0.75
C ASP A 59 5.74 -21.66 -0.06
N ASN A 60 5.91 -20.75 0.94
CA ASN A 60 7.20 -20.44 1.54
C ASN A 60 7.19 -20.62 3.08
N LYS A 61 6.94 -21.84 3.54
CA LYS A 61 6.83 -22.16 4.98
C LYS A 61 8.16 -22.31 5.71
N GLU A 62 9.26 -22.54 4.98
CA GLU A 62 10.56 -22.83 5.57
C GLU A 62 11.27 -21.60 6.15
N GLY A 63 10.89 -20.40 5.68
CA GLY A 63 11.43 -19.13 6.18
C GLY A 63 12.85 -18.81 5.73
N GLY A 64 13.43 -17.76 6.31
CA GLY A 64 14.80 -17.35 6.03
C GLY A 64 15.01 -16.69 4.64
N LEU A 65 13.94 -16.27 3.98
CA LEU A 65 13.95 -15.73 2.63
C LEU A 65 14.29 -14.25 2.60
N ARG A 66 14.93 -13.82 1.51
CA ARG A 66 15.08 -12.42 1.15
C ARG A 66 13.98 -12.04 0.15
N VAL A 67 13.15 -11.09 0.52
CA VAL A 67 12.00 -10.66 -0.28
C VAL A 67 12.12 -9.19 -0.64
N LEU A 68 11.87 -8.86 -1.90
CA LEU A 68 11.74 -7.50 -2.39
C LEU A 68 10.29 -7.24 -2.80
N ASP A 69 9.71 -6.20 -2.23
CA ASP A 69 8.46 -5.61 -2.68
C ASP A 69 8.74 -4.36 -3.50
N ILE A 70 8.07 -4.19 -4.64
CA ILE A 70 8.22 -3.03 -5.53
C ILE A 70 6.88 -2.31 -5.68
N GLY A 71 6.86 -1.02 -5.34
CA GLY A 71 5.64 -0.23 -5.26
C GLY A 71 4.97 -0.40 -3.90
N THR A 72 5.70 -0.04 -2.85
CA THR A 72 5.33 -0.22 -1.43
C THR A 72 3.94 0.30 -1.08
N GLY A 73 3.57 1.49 -1.56
CA GLY A 73 2.34 2.16 -1.16
C GLY A 73 2.20 2.27 0.36
N SER A 74 1.12 1.74 0.91
CA SER A 74 0.87 1.71 2.36
C SER A 74 1.80 0.75 3.13
N GLY A 75 2.55 -0.10 2.42
CA GLY A 75 3.34 -1.17 3.00
C GLY A 75 2.56 -2.45 3.29
N CYS A 76 1.31 -2.58 2.81
CA CYS A 76 0.46 -3.71 3.18
C CYS A 76 1.05 -5.07 2.79
N ILE A 77 1.70 -5.21 1.63
CA ILE A 77 2.36 -6.44 1.21
C ILE A 77 3.61 -6.71 2.08
N PRO A 78 4.64 -5.87 2.08
CA PRO A 78 5.91 -6.19 2.75
C PRO A 78 5.76 -6.30 4.27
N ILE A 79 4.88 -5.52 4.90
CA ILE A 79 4.61 -5.58 6.33
C ILE A 79 3.91 -6.89 6.70
N THR A 80 2.94 -7.32 5.90
CA THR A 80 2.25 -8.59 6.13
C THR A 80 3.21 -9.77 5.95
N LEU A 81 4.06 -9.73 4.91
CA LEU A 81 5.10 -10.75 4.74
C LEU A 81 6.11 -10.75 5.90
N ALA A 82 6.56 -9.58 6.36
CA ALA A 82 7.44 -9.47 7.52
C ALA A 82 6.81 -10.00 8.83
N LYS A 83 5.48 -9.91 8.95
CA LYS A 83 4.76 -10.42 10.12
C LYS A 83 4.61 -11.93 10.14
N PHE A 84 4.42 -12.55 8.97
CA PHE A 84 4.00 -13.95 8.87
C PHE A 84 5.03 -14.89 8.25
N LEU A 85 6.02 -14.40 7.49
CA LEU A 85 7.16 -15.20 7.02
C LEU A 85 8.20 -15.35 8.13
N LEU A 86 8.55 -16.56 8.46
CA LEU A 86 9.50 -16.86 9.52
C LEU A 86 10.92 -16.41 9.11
N HIS A 87 11.54 -15.53 9.92
CA HIS A 87 12.92 -15.04 9.72
C HIS A 87 13.20 -14.46 8.34
N ALA A 88 12.21 -13.88 7.67
CA ALA A 88 12.41 -13.26 6.37
C ALA A 88 13.10 -11.88 6.50
N ASP A 89 13.99 -11.59 5.54
CA ASP A 89 14.59 -10.26 5.33
C ASP A 89 13.80 -9.54 4.24
N ILE A 90 13.04 -8.52 4.62
CA ILE A 90 12.11 -7.83 3.71
C ILE A 90 12.66 -6.44 3.37
N ALA A 91 12.88 -6.21 2.08
CA ALA A 91 13.13 -4.92 1.49
C ALA A 91 11.93 -4.46 0.67
N SER A 92 11.71 -3.16 0.61
CA SER A 92 10.65 -2.60 -0.21
C SER A 92 11.04 -1.25 -0.80
N TRP A 93 10.71 -1.05 -2.08
CA TRP A 93 11.04 0.12 -2.86
C TRP A 93 9.80 0.87 -3.30
N ASP A 94 9.87 2.19 -3.21
CA ASP A 94 8.86 3.08 -3.79
C ASP A 94 9.54 4.34 -4.33
N ILE A 95 8.93 4.96 -5.32
CA ILE A 95 9.40 6.23 -5.88
C ILE A 95 8.86 7.44 -5.09
N SER A 96 7.78 7.26 -4.34
CA SER A 96 7.08 8.28 -3.57
C SER A 96 7.60 8.36 -2.13
N ASP A 97 8.15 9.50 -1.74
CA ASP A 97 8.54 9.77 -0.36
C ASP A 97 7.31 9.75 0.58
N GLY A 98 6.14 10.20 0.10
CA GLY A 98 4.88 10.17 0.85
C GLY A 98 4.45 8.74 1.17
N ALA A 99 4.49 7.84 0.19
CA ALA A 99 4.20 6.43 0.39
C ALA A 99 5.15 5.77 1.38
N LEU A 100 6.46 6.03 1.25
CA LEU A 100 7.46 5.51 2.18
C LEU A 100 7.25 5.99 3.62
N GLU A 101 6.78 7.22 3.81
CA GLU A 101 6.46 7.73 5.15
C GLU A 101 5.24 7.03 5.75
N VAL A 102 4.20 6.79 4.96
CA VAL A 102 3.04 5.97 5.38
C VAL A 102 3.50 4.56 5.75
N ALA A 103 4.29 3.92 4.90
CA ALA A 103 4.83 2.58 5.16
C ALA A 103 5.69 2.53 6.45
N ARG A 104 6.51 3.55 6.74
CA ARG A 104 7.27 3.64 8.00
C ARG A 104 6.36 3.71 9.22
N ARG A 105 5.26 4.48 9.16
CA ARG A 105 4.26 4.52 10.23
C ARG A 105 3.62 3.16 10.42
N ASN A 106 3.28 2.48 9.34
CA ASN A 106 2.67 1.15 9.36
C ASN A 106 3.61 0.05 9.85
N CYS A 107 4.92 0.13 9.57
CA CYS A 107 5.92 -0.76 10.17
C CYS A 107 5.92 -0.63 11.71
N ARG A 108 5.93 0.59 12.22
CA ARG A 108 5.87 0.85 13.68
C ARG A 108 4.57 0.34 14.29
N ARG A 109 3.44 0.61 13.64
CA ARG A 109 2.11 0.19 14.10
C ARG A 109 1.99 -1.32 14.23
N ASN A 110 2.54 -2.07 13.28
CA ASN A 110 2.44 -3.53 13.25
C ASN A 110 3.63 -4.25 13.91
N ASP A 111 4.57 -3.49 14.49
CA ASP A 111 5.76 -4.00 15.16
C ASP A 111 6.57 -4.96 14.27
N VAL A 112 6.91 -4.50 13.09
CA VAL A 112 7.74 -5.23 12.12
C VAL A 112 8.86 -4.35 11.59
N LYS A 113 9.92 -4.99 11.08
CA LYS A 113 11.04 -4.33 10.42
C LYS A 113 11.02 -4.66 8.92
N VAL A 114 10.98 -3.61 8.10
CA VAL A 114 11.12 -3.66 6.65
C VAL A 114 12.15 -2.62 6.24
N THR A 115 13.07 -2.97 5.37
CA THR A 115 14.03 -2.02 4.79
C THR A 115 13.33 -1.24 3.67
N LEU A 116 13.03 0.04 3.93
CA LEU A 116 12.30 0.90 3.01
C LEU A 116 13.25 1.86 2.30
N GLU A 117 13.28 1.82 0.97
CA GLU A 117 14.17 2.65 0.16
C GLU A 117 13.43 3.37 -0.96
N ARG A 118 13.83 4.63 -1.20
CA ARG A 118 13.36 5.36 -2.37
C ARG A 118 14.17 4.92 -3.59
N LYS A 119 13.51 4.15 -4.47
CA LYS A 119 14.12 3.67 -5.72
C LYS A 119 13.09 3.68 -6.85
N ASP A 120 13.54 4.09 -8.01
CA ASP A 120 12.82 3.91 -9.27
C ASP A 120 13.32 2.62 -9.93
N VAL A 121 12.48 1.60 -9.94
CA VAL A 121 12.83 0.28 -10.50
C VAL A 121 13.17 0.37 -11.99
N LEU A 122 12.58 1.32 -12.74
CA LEU A 122 12.81 1.49 -14.17
C LEU A 122 14.16 2.15 -14.48
N GLN A 123 14.76 2.84 -13.51
CA GLN A 123 16.05 3.51 -13.63
C GLN A 123 17.17 2.77 -12.89
N THR A 124 16.83 1.73 -12.14
CA THR A 124 17.82 0.96 -11.39
C THR A 124 18.58 0.04 -12.34
N SER A 125 19.81 0.41 -12.69
CA SER A 125 20.74 -0.51 -13.33
C SER A 125 21.09 -1.63 -12.34
N SER A 126 21.18 -2.87 -12.82
CA SER A 126 21.40 -4.12 -12.09
C SER A 126 21.94 -3.96 -10.65
N SER A 127 21.12 -4.25 -9.66
CA SER A 127 21.53 -4.37 -8.28
C SER A 127 22.35 -5.67 -8.12
N GLU A 128 23.47 -5.63 -7.36
CA GLU A 128 24.18 -6.86 -6.97
C GLU A 128 23.37 -7.66 -5.91
N GLU A 129 22.32 -7.06 -5.38
CA GLU A 129 21.46 -7.70 -4.41
C GLU A 129 20.59 -8.78 -5.05
N GLN A 130 20.55 -9.93 -4.40
CA GLN A 130 19.75 -11.06 -4.83
C GLN A 130 18.59 -11.28 -3.84
N PHE A 131 17.42 -11.58 -4.38
CA PHE A 131 16.20 -11.87 -3.62
C PHE A 131 15.67 -13.23 -4.05
N ASP A 132 15.10 -13.95 -3.10
CA ASP A 132 14.43 -15.24 -3.34
C ASP A 132 13.04 -15.01 -3.94
N ILE A 133 12.38 -13.91 -3.53
CA ILE A 133 11.06 -13.52 -4.00
C ILE A 133 11.09 -12.03 -4.37
N ILE A 134 10.53 -11.70 -5.52
CA ILE A 134 10.20 -10.33 -5.91
C ILE A 134 8.69 -10.29 -6.09
N VAL A 135 8.04 -9.38 -5.36
CA VAL A 135 6.58 -9.17 -5.44
C VAL A 135 6.30 -7.72 -5.82
N SER A 136 5.26 -7.52 -6.59
CA SER A 136 4.80 -6.17 -6.94
C SER A 136 3.31 -6.19 -7.26
N ASN A 137 2.61 -5.14 -6.82
CA ASN A 137 1.28 -4.78 -7.31
C ASN A 137 1.39 -3.38 -7.96
N PRO A 138 1.96 -3.30 -9.17
CA PRO A 138 2.23 -2.03 -9.83
C PRO A 138 0.95 -1.39 -10.37
N PRO A 139 0.96 -0.08 -10.69
CA PRO A 139 -0.12 0.54 -11.45
C PRO A 139 -0.28 -0.18 -12.79
N TYR A 140 -1.53 -0.39 -13.22
CA TYR A 140 -1.86 -1.15 -14.44
C TYR A 140 -3.00 -0.53 -15.27
N ILE A 141 -3.59 0.58 -14.82
CA ILE A 141 -4.70 1.22 -15.50
C ILE A 141 -4.15 2.18 -16.54
N THR A 142 -4.58 2.03 -17.79
CA THR A 142 -4.20 2.95 -18.87
C THR A 142 -4.99 4.25 -18.78
N GLU A 143 -4.46 5.35 -19.32
CA GLU A 143 -5.17 6.64 -19.38
C GLU A 143 -6.53 6.54 -20.10
N LYS A 144 -6.66 5.61 -21.07
CA LYS A 144 -7.93 5.35 -21.79
C LYS A 144 -9.01 4.74 -20.90
N GLU A 145 -8.63 3.92 -19.93
CA GLU A 145 -9.55 3.25 -19.00
C GLU A 145 -10.04 4.16 -17.90
N LYS A 146 -9.42 5.31 -17.71
CA LYS A 146 -9.74 6.31 -16.70
C LYS A 146 -11.23 6.72 -16.69
N THR A 147 -11.85 6.79 -17.87
CA THR A 147 -13.26 7.19 -18.01
C THR A 147 -14.26 6.17 -17.46
N ALA A 148 -13.83 4.92 -17.23
CA ALA A 148 -14.68 3.86 -16.69
C ALA A 148 -14.57 3.71 -15.16
N MET A 149 -13.69 4.49 -14.51
CA MET A 149 -13.45 4.39 -13.08
C MET A 149 -14.42 5.23 -12.26
N GLU A 150 -14.61 4.83 -11.01
CA GLU A 150 -15.42 5.58 -10.05
C GLU A 150 -14.74 6.90 -9.65
N ALA A 151 -15.55 7.95 -9.44
CA ALA A 151 -15.06 9.29 -9.14
C ALA A 151 -14.21 9.35 -7.86
N ASN A 152 -14.57 8.59 -6.85
CA ASN A 152 -13.83 8.52 -5.58
C ASN A 152 -12.40 8.03 -5.74
N VAL A 153 -12.15 7.10 -6.67
CA VAL A 153 -10.80 6.60 -6.98
C VAL A 153 -10.02 7.65 -7.76
N LEU A 154 -10.63 8.23 -8.80
CA LEU A 154 -10.00 9.21 -9.69
C LEU A 154 -9.61 10.51 -8.99
N GLU A 155 -10.43 10.96 -8.05
CA GLU A 155 -10.27 12.28 -7.42
C GLU A 155 -9.38 12.23 -6.17
N TRP A 156 -9.28 11.08 -5.53
CA TRP A 156 -8.68 10.99 -4.20
C TRP A 156 -7.45 10.09 -4.10
N GLU A 157 -7.39 9.01 -4.88
CA GLU A 157 -6.24 8.12 -4.81
C GLU A 157 -5.08 8.61 -5.69
N PRO A 158 -3.81 8.39 -5.30
CA PRO A 158 -2.67 8.97 -6.01
C PRO A 158 -2.54 8.40 -7.44
N SER A 159 -2.51 9.28 -8.43
CA SER A 159 -2.45 8.90 -9.84
C SER A 159 -1.22 8.04 -10.18
N VAL A 160 -0.10 8.26 -9.49
CA VAL A 160 1.14 7.47 -9.66
C VAL A 160 0.96 6.00 -9.25
N ALA A 161 0.00 5.71 -8.36
CA ALA A 161 -0.31 4.35 -7.93
C ALA A 161 -1.37 3.64 -8.80
N LEU A 162 -2.02 4.38 -9.70
CA LEU A 162 -3.13 3.87 -10.51
C LEU A 162 -2.76 3.73 -11.99
N PHE A 163 -2.10 4.74 -12.57
CA PHE A 163 -2.02 4.89 -14.01
C PHE A 163 -0.64 4.60 -14.58
N VAL A 164 -0.67 4.01 -15.77
CA VAL A 164 0.48 3.85 -16.67
C VAL A 164 0.22 4.62 -17.97
N PRO A 165 1.28 5.12 -18.65
CA PRO A 165 1.13 5.72 -19.97
C PRO A 165 0.47 4.75 -20.95
N ASP A 166 -0.33 5.29 -21.88
CA ASP A 166 -0.77 4.54 -23.05
C ASP A 166 0.45 4.22 -23.94
N GLU A 167 0.58 2.99 -24.39
CA GLU A 167 1.56 2.61 -25.42
C GLU A 167 1.18 3.19 -26.80
#